data_19a290a86f24d4e1f2ddf0227765c474
#
_entry.id   19a290a86f24d4e1f2ddf0227765c474
#
_cell.length_a   1.000
_cell.length_b   1.000
_cell.length_c   1.000
_cell.angle_alpha   90.00
_cell.angle_beta   90.00
_cell.angle_gamma   90.00
#
_symmetry.space_group_name_H-M   'P 1'
#
loop_
_entity.id
_entity.type
_entity.pdbx_description
1 polymer ?
#
loop_
_entity_poly.entity_id
_entity_poly.type
_entity_poly.pdbx_seq_one_letter_code
_entity_poly.pdbx_strand_id
1 'polypeptide(L)'
;MFAIAAAVVFGSYVVFGISAFGATLFTVPILSHFLPLEFVLPMCVLLDVSAALALGVRFSREADKSELAWMVPFSLAGAIAGVTLLVALPRAATIAGIGLLLVAYSLYSLTQGEAVRFVSQAWAPVAGFIGGAFGTLFGVGAPPYAIYLTHRMRDKLSLRATLSNMVIFSVSIRALVFTVGGLMLADRVTGFAMLVPFCLAGLWLGNRLQARVSRGSLLRVISVLLLLIGVSLVVRALATT
;
A
#
# COMPACT_ATOMS: atom_id res chain seq x y z
N MET A 1 -19.70 4.73 13.15
CA MET A 1 -18.53 3.96 12.70
C MET A 1 -18.59 3.67 11.20
N PHE A 2 -19.65 3.04 10.69
CA PHE A 2 -19.78 2.70 9.25
C PHE A 2 -19.62 3.90 8.32
N ALA A 3 -20.32 5.03 8.59
CA ALA A 3 -20.24 6.24 7.76
C ALA A 3 -18.79 6.81 7.68
N ILE A 4 -18.03 6.75 8.78
CA ILE A 4 -16.63 7.18 8.80
C ILE A 4 -15.78 6.24 7.93
N ALA A 5 -15.96 4.93 8.08
CA ALA A 5 -15.23 3.93 7.27
C ALA A 5 -15.54 4.09 5.78
N ALA A 6 -16.81 4.29 5.42
CA ALA A 6 -17.25 4.53 4.05
C ALA A 6 -16.63 5.81 3.45
N ALA A 7 -16.63 6.91 4.20
CA ALA A 7 -16.01 8.17 3.76
C ALA A 7 -14.49 8.04 3.58
N VAL A 8 -13.80 7.35 4.51
CA VAL A 8 -12.36 7.09 4.44
C VAL A 8 -12.03 6.23 3.23
N VAL A 9 -12.75 5.12 3.04
CA VAL A 9 -12.57 4.24 1.88
C VAL A 9 -12.82 5.00 0.59
N PHE A 10 -13.94 5.71 0.48
CA PHE A 10 -14.25 6.51 -0.71
C PHE A 10 -13.12 7.49 -1.02
N GLY A 11 -12.71 8.33 -0.07
CA GLY A 11 -11.64 9.32 -0.26
C GLY A 11 -10.29 8.68 -0.62
N SER A 12 -9.91 7.59 0.05
CA SER A 12 -8.67 6.86 -0.24
C SER A 12 -8.66 6.26 -1.64
N TYR A 13 -9.79 5.74 -2.12
CA TYR A 13 -9.89 5.20 -3.47
C TYR A 13 -10.07 6.26 -4.55
N VAL A 14 -10.54 7.47 -4.21
CA VAL A 14 -10.39 8.65 -5.11
C VAL A 14 -8.91 8.95 -5.33
N VAL A 15 -8.12 9.01 -4.27
CA VAL A 15 -6.66 9.21 -4.39
C VAL A 15 -6.02 8.09 -5.19
N PHE A 16 -6.41 6.84 -4.94
CA PHE A 16 -5.92 5.69 -5.72
C PHE A 16 -6.27 5.79 -7.21
N GLY A 17 -7.50 6.20 -7.55
CA GLY A 17 -7.92 6.39 -8.94
C GLY A 17 -7.10 7.47 -9.66
N ILE A 18 -6.67 8.52 -8.95
CA ILE A 18 -5.83 9.59 -9.52
C ILE A 18 -4.36 9.14 -9.64
N SER A 19 -3.80 8.49 -8.61
CA SER A 19 -2.37 8.18 -8.50
C SER A 19 -2.00 6.79 -8.99
N ALA A 20 -2.98 5.88 -9.14
CA ALA A 20 -2.84 4.46 -9.42
C ALA A 20 -2.12 3.67 -8.30
N PHE A 21 -1.95 4.24 -7.09
CA PHE A 21 -1.41 3.55 -5.92
C PHE A 21 -1.82 4.24 -4.61
N GLY A 22 -1.73 3.53 -3.49
CA GLY A 22 -1.72 4.15 -2.18
C GLY A 22 -3.07 4.28 -1.46
N ALA A 23 -4.15 3.62 -1.87
CA ALA A 23 -5.40 3.63 -1.11
C ALA A 23 -5.17 3.19 0.34
N THR A 24 -4.45 2.11 0.54
CA THR A 24 -4.12 1.57 1.86
C THR A 24 -3.22 2.47 2.70
N LEU A 25 -2.42 3.36 2.07
CA LEU A 25 -1.63 4.39 2.76
C LEU A 25 -2.49 5.33 3.61
N PHE A 26 -3.74 5.53 3.24
CA PHE A 26 -4.71 6.37 3.98
C PHE A 26 -5.70 5.52 4.75
N THR A 27 -6.26 4.48 4.11
CA THR A 27 -7.33 3.67 4.72
C THR A 27 -6.83 2.98 5.99
N VAL A 28 -5.67 2.31 5.93
CA VAL A 28 -5.15 1.55 7.08
C VAL A 28 -4.82 2.47 8.27
N PRO A 29 -4.03 3.53 8.14
CA PRO A 29 -3.71 4.39 9.27
C PRO A 29 -4.95 5.05 9.89
N ILE A 30 -5.87 5.56 9.06
CA ILE A 30 -7.06 6.25 9.58
C ILE A 30 -7.98 5.26 10.28
N LEU A 31 -8.28 4.11 9.67
CA LEU A 31 -9.18 3.12 10.27
C LEU A 31 -8.56 2.43 11.48
N SER A 32 -7.23 2.33 11.59
CA SER A 32 -6.55 1.77 12.76
C SER A 32 -6.78 2.56 14.05
N HIS A 33 -7.25 3.82 13.94
CA HIS A 33 -7.70 4.59 15.09
C HIS A 33 -8.97 4.03 15.75
N PHE A 34 -9.80 3.35 14.98
CA PHE A 34 -11.13 2.91 15.40
C PHE A 34 -11.25 1.38 15.44
N LEU A 35 -10.52 0.67 14.59
CA LEU A 35 -10.61 -0.77 14.39
C LEU A 35 -9.25 -1.45 14.60
N PRO A 36 -9.24 -2.74 14.99
CA PRO A 36 -8.00 -3.52 15.08
C PRO A 36 -7.38 -3.71 13.69
N LEU A 37 -6.04 -3.77 13.63
CA LEU A 37 -5.31 -3.94 12.36
C LEU A 37 -5.61 -5.29 11.70
N GLU A 38 -5.82 -6.33 12.50
CA GLU A 38 -6.19 -7.68 12.05
C GLU A 38 -7.56 -7.72 11.35
N PHE A 39 -8.39 -6.70 11.55
CA PHE A 39 -9.64 -6.49 10.81
C PHE A 39 -9.41 -5.63 9.57
N VAL A 40 -8.70 -4.51 9.74
CA VAL A 40 -8.54 -3.49 8.68
C VAL A 40 -7.70 -4.02 7.51
N LEU A 41 -6.58 -4.69 7.80
CA LEU A 41 -5.64 -5.13 6.76
C LEU A 41 -6.24 -6.18 5.80
N PRO A 42 -6.87 -7.28 6.27
CA PRO A 42 -7.51 -8.24 5.37
C PRO A 42 -8.67 -7.63 4.56
N MET A 43 -9.48 -6.78 5.20
CA MET A 43 -10.56 -6.06 4.52
C MET A 43 -10.01 -5.16 3.40
N CYS A 44 -8.94 -4.40 3.65
CA CYS A 44 -8.31 -3.53 2.66
C CYS A 44 -7.73 -4.33 1.48
N VAL A 45 -7.17 -5.52 1.73
CA VAL A 45 -6.67 -6.37 0.64
C VAL A 45 -7.78 -6.79 -0.31
N LEU A 46 -8.97 -7.15 0.20
CA LEU A 46 -10.12 -7.47 -0.63
C LEU A 46 -10.60 -6.27 -1.45
N LEU A 47 -10.59 -5.07 -0.85
CA LEU A 47 -10.89 -3.82 -1.55
C LEU A 47 -9.84 -3.54 -2.64
N ASP A 48 -8.55 -3.72 -2.37
CA ASP A 48 -7.46 -3.54 -3.34
C ASP A 48 -7.59 -4.52 -4.52
N VAL A 49 -7.94 -5.80 -4.26
CA VAL A 49 -8.23 -6.79 -5.31
C VAL A 49 -9.40 -6.32 -6.18
N SER A 50 -10.49 -5.87 -5.55
CA SER A 50 -11.67 -5.38 -6.27
C SER A 50 -11.34 -4.16 -7.12
N ALA A 51 -10.54 -3.22 -6.60
CA ALA A 51 -10.10 -2.04 -7.32
C ALA A 51 -9.19 -2.41 -8.51
N ALA A 52 -8.27 -3.35 -8.34
CA ALA A 52 -7.40 -3.83 -9.40
C ALA A 52 -8.21 -4.49 -10.53
N LEU A 53 -9.20 -5.31 -10.19
CA LEU A 53 -10.12 -5.92 -11.16
C LEU A 53 -10.96 -4.87 -11.90
N ALA A 54 -11.48 -3.87 -11.18
CA ALA A 54 -12.31 -2.80 -11.75
C ALA A 54 -11.51 -1.90 -12.70
N LEU A 55 -10.23 -1.64 -12.41
CA LEU A 55 -9.34 -0.91 -13.33
C LEU A 55 -8.92 -1.74 -14.54
N GLY A 56 -9.27 -3.03 -14.59
CA GLY A 56 -8.82 -3.94 -15.63
C GLY A 56 -7.30 -4.07 -15.65
N VAL A 57 -6.67 -4.01 -14.48
CA VAL A 57 -5.22 -4.13 -14.36
C VAL A 57 -4.81 -5.50 -14.90
N ARG A 58 -4.07 -5.48 -15.98
CA ARG A 58 -3.56 -6.69 -16.65
C ARG A 58 -2.05 -6.73 -16.49
N PHE A 59 -1.51 -7.94 -16.43
CA PHE A 59 -0.06 -8.12 -16.51
C PHE A 59 0.45 -7.51 -17.81
N SER A 60 1.29 -6.49 -17.68
CA SER A 60 1.90 -5.85 -18.83
C SER A 60 3.03 -6.70 -19.37
N ARG A 61 3.07 -6.90 -20.68
CA ARG A 61 4.17 -7.61 -21.36
C ARG A 61 5.47 -6.80 -21.37
N GLU A 62 5.39 -5.50 -21.14
CA GLU A 62 6.51 -4.56 -21.09
C GLU A 62 7.22 -4.55 -19.73
N ALA A 63 6.70 -5.30 -18.74
CA ALA A 63 7.32 -5.44 -17.45
C ALA A 63 8.63 -6.23 -17.54
N ASP A 64 9.63 -5.78 -16.80
CA ASP A 64 10.90 -6.48 -16.68
C ASP A 64 10.73 -7.76 -15.85
N LYS A 65 10.72 -8.90 -16.54
CA LYS A 65 10.54 -10.21 -15.92
C LYS A 65 11.71 -10.59 -15.01
N SER A 66 12.92 -10.08 -15.31
CA SER A 66 14.11 -10.36 -14.49
C SER A 66 13.98 -9.70 -13.12
N GLU A 67 13.53 -8.44 -13.06
CA GLU A 67 13.29 -7.75 -11.80
C GLU A 67 12.16 -8.42 -11.00
N LEU A 68 11.07 -8.79 -11.66
CA LEU A 68 9.96 -9.50 -11.00
C LEU A 68 10.38 -10.85 -10.45
N ALA A 69 11.20 -11.61 -11.19
CA ALA A 69 11.68 -12.93 -10.76
C ALA A 69 12.49 -12.87 -9.45
N TRP A 70 13.20 -11.76 -9.21
CA TRP A 70 13.91 -11.55 -7.96
C TRP A 70 13.02 -10.94 -6.86
N MET A 71 12.14 -10.02 -7.19
CA MET A 71 11.33 -9.32 -6.19
C MET A 71 10.19 -10.17 -5.65
N VAL A 72 9.49 -10.94 -6.50
CA VAL A 72 8.25 -11.66 -6.12
C VAL A 72 8.50 -12.75 -5.07
N PRO A 73 9.50 -13.65 -5.20
CA PRO A 73 9.76 -14.67 -4.18
C PRO A 73 10.12 -14.06 -2.82
N PHE A 74 10.94 -13.01 -2.82
CA PHE A 74 11.32 -12.33 -1.59
C PHE A 74 10.17 -11.50 -1.01
N SER A 75 9.26 -11.00 -1.85
CA SER A 75 8.02 -10.38 -1.38
C SER A 75 7.10 -11.38 -0.68
N LEU A 76 7.04 -12.63 -1.15
CA LEU A 76 6.32 -13.70 -0.46
C LEU A 76 6.96 -14.01 0.90
N ALA A 77 8.28 -14.16 0.94
CA ALA A 77 8.99 -14.38 2.21
C ALA A 77 8.77 -13.22 3.19
N GLY A 78 8.84 -11.97 2.70
CA GLY A 78 8.54 -10.78 3.47
C GLY A 78 7.09 -10.74 3.96
N ALA A 79 6.13 -11.12 3.12
CA ALA A 79 4.72 -11.17 3.49
C ALA A 79 4.44 -12.21 4.59
N ILE A 80 5.08 -13.36 4.54
CA ILE A 80 5.01 -14.39 5.61
C ILE A 80 5.59 -13.82 6.91
N ALA A 81 6.77 -13.20 6.86
CA ALA A 81 7.34 -12.54 8.03
C ALA A 81 6.44 -11.41 8.55
N GLY A 82 5.81 -10.64 7.66
CA GLY A 82 4.88 -9.58 8.02
C GLY A 82 3.63 -10.09 8.73
N VAL A 83 3.01 -11.19 8.29
CA VAL A 83 1.83 -11.74 8.97
C VAL A 83 2.19 -12.36 10.32
N THR A 84 3.33 -13.01 10.44
CA THR A 84 3.80 -13.54 11.74
C THR A 84 4.04 -12.42 12.74
N LEU A 85 4.67 -11.34 12.30
CA LEU A 85 4.87 -10.15 13.14
C LEU A 85 3.55 -9.45 13.48
N LEU A 86 2.58 -9.38 12.57
CA LEU A 86 1.27 -8.79 12.81
C LEU A 86 0.53 -9.47 13.97
N VAL A 87 0.65 -10.79 14.05
CA VAL A 87 0.01 -11.60 15.10
C VAL A 87 0.82 -11.58 16.40
N ALA A 88 2.16 -11.50 16.31
CA ALA A 88 3.05 -11.59 17.47
C ALA A 88 3.28 -10.25 18.16
N LEU A 89 3.25 -9.13 17.44
CA LEU A 89 3.57 -7.82 17.99
C LEU A 89 2.40 -7.20 18.75
N PRO A 90 2.66 -6.49 19.85
CA PRO A 90 1.67 -5.66 20.51
C PRO A 90 1.11 -4.59 19.55
N ARG A 91 -0.19 -4.31 19.66
CA ARG A 91 -0.87 -3.32 18.81
C ARG A 91 -0.16 -1.95 18.81
N ALA A 92 0.33 -1.52 19.95
CA ALA A 92 1.05 -0.24 20.09
C ALA A 92 2.32 -0.22 19.22
N ALA A 93 3.12 -1.29 19.24
CA ALA A 93 4.33 -1.40 18.43
C ALA A 93 4.02 -1.38 16.92
N THR A 94 2.98 -2.07 16.50
CA THR A 94 2.56 -2.09 15.09
C THR A 94 2.08 -0.71 14.63
N ILE A 95 1.28 -0.01 15.45
CA ILE A 95 0.82 1.36 15.16
C ILE A 95 2.00 2.34 15.12
N ALA A 96 2.94 2.24 16.05
CA ALA A 96 4.17 3.05 16.04
C ALA A 96 4.99 2.82 14.77
N GLY A 97 5.13 1.55 14.37
CA GLY A 97 5.82 1.16 13.14
C GLY A 97 5.19 1.76 11.88
N ILE A 98 3.85 1.72 11.76
CA ILE A 98 3.12 2.38 10.67
C ILE A 98 3.42 3.88 10.68
N GLY A 99 3.26 4.53 11.84
CA GLY A 99 3.49 5.97 11.97
C GLY A 99 4.90 6.37 11.57
N LEU A 100 5.91 5.68 12.06
CA LEU A 100 7.32 5.94 11.73
C LEU A 100 7.60 5.73 10.24
N LEU A 101 7.08 4.67 9.64
CA LEU A 101 7.21 4.41 8.21
C LEU A 101 6.58 5.51 7.36
N LEU A 102 5.39 6.00 7.73
CA LEU A 102 4.72 7.07 7.01
C LEU A 102 5.49 8.39 7.11
N VAL A 103 6.02 8.72 8.29
CA VAL A 103 6.88 9.90 8.48
C VAL A 103 8.13 9.78 7.63
N ALA A 104 8.85 8.66 7.71
CA ALA A 104 10.06 8.44 6.94
C ALA A 104 9.80 8.50 5.42
N TYR A 105 8.74 7.86 4.95
CA TYR A 105 8.36 7.91 3.53
C TYR A 105 7.96 9.32 3.07
N SER A 106 7.23 10.05 3.91
CA SER A 106 6.80 11.42 3.58
C SER A 106 7.99 12.36 3.49
N LEU A 107 8.92 12.31 4.45
CA LEU A 107 10.15 13.09 4.42
C LEU A 107 10.99 12.74 3.19
N TYR A 108 11.17 11.44 2.92
CA TYR A 108 11.85 10.98 1.70
C TYR A 108 11.20 11.54 0.44
N SER A 109 9.87 11.44 0.31
CA SER A 109 9.11 11.92 -0.85
C SER A 109 9.18 13.44 -1.04
N LEU A 110 9.25 14.21 0.05
CA LEU A 110 9.36 15.69 0.01
C LEU A 110 10.78 16.18 -0.28
N THR A 111 11.81 15.40 0.11
CA THR A 111 13.22 15.79 -0.05
C THR A 111 13.85 15.25 -1.33
N GLN A 112 13.23 14.27 -1.98
CA GLN A 112 13.77 13.71 -3.22
C GLN A 112 13.72 14.75 -4.35
N GLY A 113 14.91 15.21 -4.74
CA GLY A 113 15.15 15.82 -6.05
C GLY A 113 15.36 14.74 -7.11
N GLU A 114 15.46 15.15 -8.39
CA GLU A 114 15.59 14.25 -9.55
C GLU A 114 16.91 13.46 -9.65
N ALA A 115 17.68 13.35 -8.57
CA ALA A 115 18.96 12.65 -8.56
C ALA A 115 18.76 11.14 -8.59
N VAL A 116 18.71 10.57 -9.79
CA VAL A 116 18.65 9.13 -10.02
C VAL A 116 20.04 8.51 -9.77
N ARG A 117 20.22 7.85 -8.63
CA ARG A 117 21.38 6.97 -8.40
C ARG A 117 21.02 5.58 -8.86
N PHE A 118 21.80 5.02 -9.82
CA PHE A 118 21.58 3.67 -10.28
C PHE A 118 21.92 2.65 -9.18
N VAL A 119 20.96 1.79 -8.89
CA VAL A 119 21.07 0.71 -7.90
C VAL A 119 21.25 -0.62 -8.61
N SER A 120 22.12 -1.48 -8.07
CA SER A 120 22.34 -2.84 -8.58
C SER A 120 21.09 -3.72 -8.40
N GLN A 121 20.90 -4.69 -9.29
CA GLN A 121 19.85 -5.72 -9.18
C GLN A 121 19.96 -6.55 -7.89
N ALA A 122 21.13 -6.62 -7.28
CA ALA A 122 21.34 -7.27 -5.99
C ALA A 122 20.43 -6.71 -4.86
N TRP A 123 19.86 -5.52 -5.03
CA TRP A 123 18.90 -4.93 -4.08
C TRP A 123 17.45 -5.34 -4.33
N ALA A 124 17.15 -6.03 -5.45
CA ALA A 124 15.79 -6.51 -5.75
C ALA A 124 15.23 -7.44 -4.66
N PRO A 125 15.99 -8.42 -4.12
CA PRO A 125 15.55 -9.26 -3.01
C PRO A 125 15.19 -8.44 -1.76
N VAL A 126 16.03 -7.47 -1.42
CA VAL A 126 15.82 -6.59 -0.24
C VAL A 126 14.55 -5.75 -0.41
N ALA A 127 14.39 -5.11 -1.56
CA ALA A 127 13.18 -4.33 -1.87
C ALA A 127 11.93 -5.22 -1.89
N GLY A 128 12.04 -6.43 -2.44
CA GLY A 128 11.00 -7.45 -2.43
C GLY A 128 10.58 -7.81 -1.01
N PHE A 129 11.53 -8.20 -0.18
CA PHE A 129 11.29 -8.62 1.21
C PHE A 129 10.68 -7.49 2.05
N ILE A 130 11.29 -6.31 2.04
CA ILE A 130 10.80 -5.15 2.81
C ILE A 130 9.40 -4.75 2.34
N GLY A 131 9.17 -4.69 1.02
CA GLY A 131 7.88 -4.34 0.47
C GLY A 131 6.78 -5.37 0.80
N GLY A 132 7.11 -6.67 0.77
CA GLY A 132 6.22 -7.74 1.21
C GLY A 132 5.88 -7.66 2.69
N ALA A 133 6.90 -7.51 3.55
CA ALA A 133 6.73 -7.36 4.99
C ALA A 133 5.89 -6.12 5.35
N PHE A 134 6.24 -4.96 4.82
CA PHE A 134 5.51 -3.72 5.06
C PHE A 134 4.11 -3.73 4.46
N GLY A 135 3.95 -4.38 3.30
CA GLY A 135 2.63 -4.58 2.69
C GLY A 135 1.69 -5.36 3.58
N THR A 136 2.19 -6.42 4.19
CA THR A 136 1.38 -7.32 5.03
C THR A 136 1.20 -6.75 6.44
N LEU A 137 2.26 -6.23 7.06
CA LEU A 137 2.24 -5.71 8.42
C LEU A 137 1.53 -4.35 8.53
N PHE A 138 1.74 -3.47 7.55
CA PHE A 138 1.30 -2.07 7.61
C PHE A 138 0.32 -1.68 6.49
N GLY A 139 0.07 -2.55 5.53
CA GLY A 139 -0.71 -2.21 4.34
C GLY A 139 0.06 -1.37 3.30
N VAL A 140 1.35 -1.11 3.50
CA VAL A 140 2.16 -0.11 2.78
C VAL A 140 3.35 -0.78 2.08
N GLY A 141 3.08 -1.64 1.09
CA GLY A 141 4.13 -2.37 0.36
C GLY A 141 4.69 -1.64 -0.88
N ALA A 142 3.91 -0.74 -1.47
CA ALA A 142 4.29 -0.09 -2.73
C ALA A 142 5.54 0.81 -2.67
N PRO A 143 5.77 1.62 -1.61
CA PRO A 143 6.93 2.51 -1.53
C PRO A 143 8.29 1.83 -1.68
N PRO A 144 8.63 0.74 -0.98
CA PRO A 144 9.90 0.05 -1.17
C PRO A 144 10.12 -0.41 -2.62
N TYR A 145 9.08 -0.93 -3.27
CA TYR A 145 9.16 -1.33 -4.67
C TYR A 145 9.40 -0.14 -5.59
N ALA A 146 8.65 0.95 -5.39
CA ALA A 146 8.75 2.15 -6.19
C ALA A 146 10.13 2.81 -6.04
N ILE A 147 10.66 2.91 -4.82
CA ILE A 147 11.99 3.45 -4.55
C ILE A 147 13.03 2.65 -5.31
N TYR A 148 13.05 1.32 -5.16
CA TYR A 148 14.01 0.47 -5.85
C TYR A 148 13.90 0.59 -7.37
N LEU A 149 12.71 0.37 -7.94
CA LEU A 149 12.50 0.36 -9.39
C LEU A 149 12.78 1.71 -10.04
N THR A 150 12.46 2.83 -9.38
CA THR A 150 12.76 4.18 -9.88
C THR A 150 14.27 4.41 -9.99
N HIS A 151 15.06 3.89 -9.06
CA HIS A 151 16.52 3.99 -9.09
C HIS A 151 17.18 2.92 -9.96
N ARG A 152 16.45 1.92 -10.40
CA ARG A 152 16.95 0.80 -11.21
C ARG A 152 16.66 0.98 -12.70
N MET A 153 15.48 1.48 -13.06
CA MET A 153 14.99 1.49 -14.43
C MET A 153 14.97 2.90 -15.01
N ARG A 154 15.51 3.05 -16.24
CA ARG A 154 15.51 4.34 -16.97
C ARG A 154 14.27 4.52 -17.81
N ASP A 155 13.78 3.44 -18.41
CA ASP A 155 12.59 3.50 -19.27
C ASP A 155 11.32 3.63 -18.45
N LYS A 156 10.59 4.73 -18.65
CA LYS A 156 9.36 5.05 -17.92
C LYS A 156 8.23 4.06 -18.18
N LEU A 157 8.17 3.48 -19.38
CA LEU A 157 7.11 2.54 -19.74
C LEU A 157 7.33 1.21 -19.03
N SER A 158 8.53 0.65 -19.12
CA SER A 158 8.94 -0.57 -18.44
C SER A 158 8.87 -0.41 -16.91
N LEU A 159 9.27 0.73 -16.35
CA LEU A 159 9.13 1.05 -14.94
C LEU A 159 7.67 0.97 -14.47
N ARG A 160 6.75 1.64 -15.17
CA ARG A 160 5.32 1.60 -14.84
C ARG A 160 4.76 0.20 -14.93
N ALA A 161 5.10 -0.52 -15.99
CA ALA A 161 4.64 -1.89 -16.23
C ALA A 161 5.14 -2.83 -15.12
N THR A 162 6.43 -2.76 -14.76
CA THR A 162 7.04 -3.58 -13.72
C THR A 162 6.46 -3.27 -12.34
N LEU A 163 6.29 -1.99 -12.02
CA LEU A 163 5.69 -1.58 -10.74
C LEU A 163 4.22 -2.03 -10.65
N SER A 164 3.44 -1.88 -11.72
CA SER A 164 2.04 -2.35 -11.75
C SER A 164 1.95 -3.86 -11.55
N ASN A 165 2.78 -4.64 -12.24
CA ASN A 165 2.82 -6.08 -12.07
C ASN A 165 3.24 -6.46 -10.65
N MET A 166 4.25 -5.77 -10.06
CA MET A 166 4.69 -6.01 -8.69
C MET A 166 3.59 -5.73 -7.67
N VAL A 167 2.79 -4.67 -7.88
CA VAL A 167 1.63 -4.36 -7.02
C VAL A 167 0.57 -5.46 -7.12
N ILE A 168 0.26 -5.97 -8.32
CA ILE A 168 -0.68 -7.09 -8.51
C ILE A 168 -0.18 -8.32 -7.73
N PHE A 169 1.09 -8.71 -7.92
CA PHE A 169 1.68 -9.83 -7.18
C PHE A 169 1.62 -9.60 -5.68
N SER A 170 2.00 -8.41 -5.20
CA SER A 170 1.98 -8.06 -3.78
C SER A 170 0.59 -8.18 -3.17
N VAL A 171 -0.45 -7.66 -3.85
CA VAL A 171 -1.85 -7.77 -3.38
C VAL A 171 -2.31 -9.22 -3.37
N SER A 172 -1.99 -10.00 -4.41
CA SER A 172 -2.33 -11.43 -4.51
C SER A 172 -1.64 -12.24 -3.42
N ILE A 173 -0.34 -12.00 -3.17
CA ILE A 173 0.44 -12.64 -2.10
C ILE A 173 -0.18 -12.32 -0.74
N ARG A 174 -0.52 -11.05 -0.47
CA ARG A 174 -1.16 -10.64 0.78
C ARG A 174 -2.51 -11.32 0.98
N ALA A 175 -3.35 -11.39 -0.07
CA ALA A 175 -4.62 -12.09 -0.02
C ALA A 175 -4.43 -13.57 0.33
N LEU A 176 -3.46 -14.24 -0.32
CA LEU A 176 -3.12 -15.63 -0.05
C LEU A 176 -2.64 -15.82 1.40
N VAL A 177 -1.66 -15.02 1.83
CA VAL A 177 -1.05 -15.14 3.17
C VAL A 177 -2.08 -14.87 4.27
N PHE A 178 -2.98 -13.90 4.10
CA PHE A 178 -4.05 -13.64 5.07
C PHE A 178 -5.11 -14.75 5.09
N THR A 179 -5.37 -15.38 3.94
CA THR A 179 -6.30 -16.52 3.87
C THR A 179 -5.69 -17.74 4.58
N VAL A 180 -4.46 -18.10 4.26
CA VAL A 180 -3.74 -19.23 4.89
C VAL A 180 -3.48 -18.97 6.37
N GLY A 181 -3.19 -17.73 6.74
CA GLY A 181 -3.01 -17.30 8.13
C GLY A 181 -4.31 -17.23 8.96
N GLY A 182 -5.47 -17.61 8.38
CA GLY A 182 -6.74 -17.62 9.10
C GLY A 182 -7.29 -16.23 9.44
N LEU A 183 -6.78 -15.19 8.79
CA LEU A 183 -7.20 -13.79 9.04
C LEU A 183 -8.40 -13.37 8.18
N MET A 184 -8.86 -14.18 7.22
CA MET A 184 -10.03 -13.93 6.37
C MET A 184 -11.31 -14.49 7.03
N LEU A 185 -11.75 -13.86 8.10
CA LEU A 185 -12.96 -14.24 8.80
C LEU A 185 -14.21 -13.62 8.16
N ALA A 186 -15.40 -14.19 8.44
CA ALA A 186 -16.67 -13.77 7.85
C ALA A 186 -17.03 -12.30 8.13
N ASP A 187 -16.69 -11.80 9.32
CA ASP A 187 -16.89 -10.39 9.70
C ASP A 187 -16.10 -9.41 8.81
N ARG A 188 -14.90 -9.79 8.39
CA ARG A 188 -14.02 -8.99 7.50
C ARG A 188 -14.53 -9.00 6.07
N VAL A 189 -15.03 -10.16 5.62
CA VAL A 189 -15.67 -10.29 4.30
C VAL A 189 -16.99 -9.49 4.26
N THR A 190 -17.75 -9.47 5.34
CA THR A 190 -18.96 -8.65 5.46
C THR A 190 -18.60 -7.16 5.43
N GLY A 191 -17.59 -6.73 6.20
CA GLY A 191 -17.09 -5.36 6.18
C GLY A 191 -16.61 -4.92 4.79
N PHE A 192 -15.91 -5.80 4.09
CA PHE A 192 -15.52 -5.61 2.70
C PHE A 192 -16.75 -5.43 1.80
N ALA A 193 -17.73 -6.33 1.85
CA ALA A 193 -18.91 -6.27 0.99
C ALA A 193 -19.70 -4.97 1.15
N MET A 194 -19.80 -4.47 2.39
CA MET A 194 -20.44 -3.17 2.68
C MET A 194 -19.66 -1.98 2.14
N LEU A 195 -18.34 -2.05 2.02
CA LEU A 195 -17.47 -0.95 1.62
C LEU A 195 -17.11 -0.96 0.13
N VAL A 196 -17.29 -2.08 -0.58
CA VAL A 196 -17.03 -2.19 -2.03
C VAL A 196 -17.72 -1.10 -2.86
N PRO A 197 -19.01 -0.75 -2.64
CA PRO A 197 -19.66 0.30 -3.44
C PRO A 197 -18.93 1.64 -3.31
N PHE A 198 -18.47 1.99 -2.09
CA PHE A 198 -17.74 3.23 -1.84
C PHE A 198 -16.33 3.19 -2.43
N CYS A 199 -15.67 2.04 -2.39
CA CYS A 199 -14.40 1.79 -3.06
C CYS A 199 -14.52 2.03 -4.57
N LEU A 200 -15.48 1.38 -5.23
CA LEU A 200 -15.68 1.49 -6.67
C LEU A 200 -16.12 2.89 -7.10
N ALA A 201 -16.99 3.54 -6.33
CA ALA A 201 -17.42 4.91 -6.58
C ALA A 201 -16.24 5.90 -6.45
N GLY A 202 -15.41 5.76 -5.41
CA GLY A 202 -14.20 6.56 -5.22
C GLY A 202 -13.20 6.36 -6.36
N LEU A 203 -12.96 5.12 -6.74
CA LEU A 203 -12.09 4.74 -7.85
C LEU A 203 -12.55 5.36 -9.17
N TRP A 204 -13.83 5.24 -9.48
CA TRP A 204 -14.43 5.81 -10.69
C TRP A 204 -14.28 7.33 -10.73
N LEU A 205 -14.56 8.02 -9.61
CA LEU A 205 -14.39 9.46 -9.51
C LEU A 205 -12.93 9.87 -9.67
N GLY A 206 -12.01 9.17 -8.98
CA GLY A 206 -10.57 9.41 -9.05
C GLY A 206 -10.02 9.25 -10.47
N ASN A 207 -10.43 8.20 -11.17
CA ASN A 207 -10.03 7.96 -12.56
C ASN A 207 -10.51 9.07 -13.52
N ARG A 208 -11.70 9.66 -13.28
CA ARG A 208 -12.18 10.83 -14.03
C ARG A 208 -11.41 12.11 -13.72
N LEU A 209 -10.97 12.28 -12.47
CA LEU A 209 -10.24 13.46 -12.03
C LEU A 209 -8.75 13.42 -12.41
N GLN A 210 -8.21 12.24 -12.71
CA GLN A 210 -6.79 12.03 -13.02
C GLN A 210 -6.25 13.00 -14.07
N ALA A 211 -7.02 13.28 -15.13
CA ALA A 211 -6.60 14.17 -16.21
C ALA A 211 -6.52 15.66 -15.79
N ARG A 212 -7.14 16.04 -14.67
CA ARG A 212 -7.22 17.43 -14.20
C ARG A 212 -6.22 17.77 -13.09
N VAL A 213 -5.57 16.75 -12.50
CA VAL A 213 -4.67 16.94 -11.36
C VAL A 213 -3.22 16.78 -11.79
N SER A 214 -2.40 17.80 -11.50
CA SER A 214 -0.97 17.70 -11.77
C SER A 214 -0.31 16.70 -10.82
N ARG A 215 0.55 15.84 -11.37
CA ARG A 215 1.24 14.79 -10.61
C ARG A 215 2.06 15.36 -9.43
N GLY A 216 2.73 16.51 -9.65
CA GLY A 216 3.56 17.12 -8.60
C GLY A 216 2.75 17.65 -7.43
N SER A 217 1.62 18.35 -7.70
CA SER A 217 0.72 18.82 -6.64
C SER A 217 0.10 17.66 -5.87
N LEU A 218 -0.33 16.62 -6.58
CA LEU A 218 -0.90 15.42 -5.95
C LEU A 218 0.09 14.75 -4.99
N LEU A 219 1.33 14.49 -5.44
CA LEU A 219 2.35 13.85 -4.61
C LEU A 219 2.68 14.70 -3.37
N ARG A 220 2.74 16.01 -3.50
CA ARG A 220 2.98 16.91 -2.37
C ARG A 220 1.85 16.87 -1.34
N VAL A 221 0.61 16.94 -1.81
CA VAL A 221 -0.57 16.84 -0.92
C VAL A 221 -0.60 15.48 -0.22
N ILE A 222 -0.38 14.40 -0.95
CA ILE A 222 -0.30 13.04 -0.39
C ILE A 222 0.78 12.97 0.69
N SER A 223 2.00 13.46 0.41
CA SER A 223 3.11 13.40 1.36
C SER A 223 2.83 14.20 2.63
N VAL A 224 2.23 15.38 2.52
CA VAL A 224 1.84 16.18 3.70
C VAL A 224 0.78 15.47 4.53
N LEU A 225 -0.25 14.92 3.90
CA LEU A 225 -1.29 14.17 4.61
C LEU A 225 -0.72 12.93 5.31
N LEU A 226 0.15 12.17 4.64
CA LEU A 226 0.81 11.00 5.22
C LEU A 226 1.72 11.39 6.39
N LEU A 227 2.39 12.54 6.31
CA LEU A 227 3.20 13.06 7.41
C LEU A 227 2.33 13.35 8.65
N LEU A 228 1.22 14.06 8.47
CA LEU A 228 0.29 14.37 9.56
C LEU A 228 -0.31 13.11 10.20
N ILE A 229 -0.73 12.16 9.36
CA ILE A 229 -1.27 10.88 9.84
C ILE A 229 -0.17 10.08 10.57
N GLY A 230 1.03 10.02 10.01
CA GLY A 230 2.16 9.30 10.61
C GLY A 230 2.53 9.87 11.98
N VAL A 231 2.63 11.19 12.10
CA VAL A 231 2.89 11.86 13.39
C VAL A 231 1.76 11.56 14.40
N SER A 232 0.50 11.65 13.97
CA SER A 232 -0.66 11.32 14.83
C SER A 232 -0.58 9.89 15.40
N LEU A 233 -0.19 8.91 14.56
CA LEU A 233 -0.04 7.51 15.00
C LEU A 233 1.12 7.31 15.97
N VAL A 234 2.26 7.97 15.74
CA VAL A 234 3.42 7.91 16.66
C VAL A 234 3.04 8.49 18.00
N VAL A 235 2.45 9.69 18.03
CA VAL A 235 2.01 10.34 19.28
C VAL A 235 1.03 9.45 20.04
N ARG A 236 0.07 8.84 19.34
CA ARG A 236 -0.89 7.93 19.95
C ARG A 236 -0.23 6.67 20.52
N ALA A 237 0.72 6.08 19.80
CA ALA A 237 1.43 4.89 20.29
C ALA A 237 2.20 5.19 21.57
N LEU A 238 2.83 6.38 21.65
CA LEU A 238 3.53 6.84 22.86
C LEU A 238 2.59 7.15 24.03
N ALA A 239 1.37 7.62 23.75
CA ALA A 239 0.37 7.93 24.79
C ALA A 239 -0.34 6.67 25.34
N THR A 240 -0.20 5.51 24.68
CA THR A 240 -0.82 4.25 25.10
C THR A 240 0.16 3.26 25.73
N THR A 241 1.44 3.64 25.84
CA THR A 241 2.49 2.92 26.57
C THR A 241 2.55 3.41 28.00
#